data_61e6614c9723312e7fddd36c5e96ca99
#
_entry.id   61e6614c9723312e7fddd36c5e96ca99
#
_cell.length_a   1.000
_cell.length_b   1.000
_cell.length_c   1.000
_cell.angle_alpha   90.00
_cell.angle_beta   90.00
_cell.angle_gamma   90.00
#
_symmetry.space_group_name_H-M   'P 1'
#
loop_
_entity.id
_entity.type
_entity.pdbx_description
1 polymer ?
#
loop_
_entity_poly.entity_id
_entity_poly.type
_entity_poly.pdbx_seq_one_letter_code
_entity_poly.pdbx_strand_id
1 'polypeptide(L)'
;MISMDFYKGLNLAITVSDKDGNVIYQNDSSLEVNGDARGSNLEQCHNPKSWEMIRHMLDANVSNAYTILKKGKKKLIYQTPWYDDDAKTTPAGLVEFSIIIPEDMPHYDRG
;
A
#
# COMPACT_ATOMS: atom_id res chain seq x y z
N MET A 1 -9.78 -3.79 -25.79
CA MET A 1 -8.67 -2.95 -25.30
C MET A 1 -8.68 -2.92 -23.78
N ILE A 2 -7.53 -3.13 -23.16
CA ILE A 2 -7.41 -3.08 -21.70
C ILE A 2 -7.25 -1.63 -21.26
N SER A 3 -8.10 -1.19 -20.32
CA SER A 3 -7.96 0.13 -19.73
C SER A 3 -6.71 0.20 -18.87
N MET A 4 -6.05 1.36 -18.84
CA MET A 4 -4.88 1.58 -17.98
C MET A 4 -5.23 1.63 -16.49
N ASP A 5 -6.52 1.72 -16.16
CA ASP A 5 -6.96 1.71 -14.77
C ASP A 5 -7.61 0.37 -14.36
N PHE A 6 -7.10 -0.74 -14.92
CA PHE A 6 -7.59 -2.09 -14.59
C PHE A 6 -7.53 -2.38 -13.09
N TYR A 7 -6.62 -1.73 -12.36
CA TYR A 7 -6.44 -1.90 -10.92
C TYR A 7 -7.59 -1.33 -10.08
N LYS A 8 -8.46 -0.53 -10.69
CA LYS A 8 -9.58 0.10 -9.97
C LYS A 8 -10.51 -0.93 -9.33
N GLY A 9 -10.82 -2.00 -10.04
CA GLY A 9 -11.75 -3.03 -9.59
C GLY A 9 -11.08 -4.30 -9.08
N LEU A 10 -9.78 -4.31 -8.84
CA LEU A 10 -9.10 -5.50 -8.33
C LEU A 10 -9.55 -5.85 -6.92
N ASN A 11 -9.57 -7.15 -6.62
CA ASN A 11 -9.96 -7.67 -5.31
C ASN A 11 -8.77 -7.60 -4.33
N LEU A 12 -8.21 -6.42 -4.21
CA LEU A 12 -7.23 -6.06 -3.19
C LEU A 12 -7.25 -4.55 -3.03
N ALA A 13 -6.94 -4.06 -1.84
CA ALA A 13 -6.96 -2.63 -1.58
C ALA A 13 -5.64 -1.99 -2.02
N ILE A 14 -5.73 -0.94 -2.82
CA ILE A 14 -4.58 -0.16 -3.27
C ILE A 14 -4.77 1.29 -2.82
N THR A 15 -3.83 1.79 -2.03
CA THR A 15 -3.81 3.17 -1.55
C THR A 15 -2.48 3.80 -1.94
N VAL A 16 -2.54 4.94 -2.61
CA VAL A 16 -1.33 5.62 -3.10
C VAL A 16 -1.22 6.98 -2.45
N SER A 17 -0.03 7.30 -1.95
CA SER A 17 0.29 8.63 -1.43
C SER A 17 1.42 9.27 -2.22
N ASP A 18 1.52 10.59 -2.12
CA ASP A 18 2.70 11.31 -2.58
C ASP A 18 3.82 11.24 -1.52
N LYS A 19 4.97 11.86 -1.80
CA LYS A 19 6.14 11.82 -0.91
C LYS A 19 5.90 12.54 0.41
N ASP A 20 4.92 13.42 0.48
CA ASP A 20 4.57 14.15 1.70
C ASP A 20 3.50 13.43 2.51
N GLY A 21 3.05 12.28 2.05
CA GLY A 21 2.08 11.45 2.74
C GLY A 21 0.62 11.78 2.41
N ASN A 22 0.36 12.62 1.43
CA ASN A 22 -1.01 12.93 1.02
C ASN A 22 -1.56 11.79 0.19
N VAL A 23 -2.75 11.27 0.54
CA VAL A 23 -3.40 10.21 -0.21
C VAL A 23 -3.96 10.79 -1.49
N ILE A 24 -3.48 10.28 -2.63
CA ILE A 24 -3.84 10.79 -3.96
C ILE A 24 -4.70 9.81 -4.75
N TYR A 25 -4.72 8.53 -4.36
CA TYR A 25 -5.51 7.53 -5.06
C TYR A 25 -5.92 6.39 -4.13
N GLN A 26 -7.12 5.89 -4.33
CA GLN A 26 -7.62 4.64 -3.73
C GLN A 26 -8.45 3.91 -4.77
N ASN A 27 -8.22 2.60 -4.91
CA ASN A 27 -9.11 1.80 -5.75
C ASN A 27 -10.41 1.46 -4.97
N ASP A 28 -11.36 0.78 -5.64
CA ASP A 28 -12.66 0.49 -5.04
C ASP A 28 -12.54 -0.30 -3.74
N SER A 29 -11.67 -1.31 -3.69
CA SER A 29 -11.46 -2.12 -2.48
C SER A 29 -10.89 -1.27 -1.33
N SER A 30 -9.95 -0.38 -1.61
CA SER A 30 -9.42 0.52 -0.58
C SER A 30 -10.49 1.45 -0.02
N LEU A 31 -11.34 2.00 -0.88
CA LEU A 31 -12.46 2.85 -0.43
C LEU A 31 -13.41 2.08 0.47
N GLU A 32 -13.72 0.83 0.13
CA GLU A 32 -14.60 -0.01 0.92
C GLU A 32 -14.01 -0.35 2.30
N VAL A 33 -12.72 -0.71 2.34
CA VAL A 33 -12.05 -1.18 3.56
C VAL A 33 -11.65 -0.02 4.47
N ASN A 34 -11.13 1.05 3.90
CA ASN A 34 -10.53 2.16 4.65
C ASN A 34 -11.39 3.42 4.69
N GLY A 35 -12.50 3.46 3.93
CA GLY A 35 -13.24 4.68 3.69
C GLY A 35 -12.47 5.60 2.75
N ASP A 36 -13.07 6.73 2.39
CA ASP A 36 -12.44 7.69 1.49
C ASP A 36 -11.44 8.54 2.27
N ALA A 37 -10.15 8.24 2.05
CA ALA A 37 -9.04 8.96 2.67
C ALA A 37 -8.33 9.89 1.69
N ARG A 38 -8.84 10.03 0.46
CA ARG A 38 -8.24 10.90 -0.55
C ARG A 38 -8.21 12.34 -0.04
N GLY A 39 -7.06 12.99 -0.20
CA GLY A 39 -6.84 14.34 0.31
C GLY A 39 -6.41 14.40 1.77
N SER A 40 -6.44 13.29 2.50
CA SER A 40 -5.93 13.24 3.87
C SER A 40 -4.43 12.96 3.86
N ASN A 41 -3.79 13.21 5.01
CA ASN A 41 -2.34 13.02 5.15
C ASN A 41 -2.05 11.84 6.07
N LEU A 42 -1.15 10.94 5.65
CA LEU A 42 -0.80 9.73 6.40
C LEU A 42 -0.18 10.05 7.76
N GLU A 43 0.57 11.15 7.88
CA GLU A 43 1.14 11.57 9.16
C GLU A 43 0.05 11.84 10.18
N GLN A 44 -1.08 12.42 9.75
CA GLN A 44 -2.21 12.72 10.62
C GLN A 44 -3.05 11.48 10.94
N CYS A 45 -3.07 10.50 10.02
CA CYS A 45 -3.90 9.28 10.14
C CYS A 45 -3.20 8.14 10.87
N HIS A 46 -1.88 8.20 11.01
CA HIS A 46 -1.06 7.15 11.61
C HIS A 46 -0.45 7.65 12.92
N ASN A 47 -0.15 6.71 13.81
CA ASN A 47 0.61 7.08 15.01
C ASN A 47 2.04 7.46 14.62
N PRO A 48 2.79 8.20 15.48
CA PRO A 48 4.13 8.67 15.14
C PRO A 48 5.08 7.54 14.73
N LYS A 49 4.98 6.37 15.35
CA LYS A 49 5.84 5.23 15.03
C LYS A 49 5.57 4.70 13.62
N SER A 50 4.31 4.59 13.24
CA SER A 50 3.94 4.15 11.89
C SER A 50 4.36 5.16 10.84
N TRP A 51 4.23 6.45 11.13
CA TRP A 51 4.68 7.50 10.24
C TRP A 51 6.21 7.48 10.06
N GLU A 52 6.97 7.26 11.14
CA GLU A 52 8.42 7.11 11.06
C GLU A 52 8.82 5.94 10.14
N MET A 53 8.10 4.83 10.21
CA MET A 53 8.34 3.68 9.35
C MET A 53 8.13 4.05 7.88
N ILE A 54 7.06 4.79 7.58
CA ILE A 54 6.78 5.27 6.22
C ILE A 54 7.90 6.19 5.74
N ARG A 55 8.32 7.14 6.58
CA ARG A 55 9.43 8.05 6.25
C ARG A 55 10.72 7.29 5.99
N HIS A 56 10.99 6.27 6.80
CA HIS A 56 12.18 5.43 6.59
C HIS A 56 12.14 4.73 5.23
N MET A 57 10.99 4.17 4.85
CA MET A 57 10.84 3.51 3.53
C MET A 57 11.13 4.49 2.40
N LEU A 58 10.61 5.70 2.48
CA LEU A 58 10.83 6.72 1.45
C LEU A 58 12.29 7.18 1.42
N ASP A 59 12.88 7.42 2.57
CA ASP A 59 14.26 7.92 2.66
C ASP A 59 15.29 6.86 2.29
N ALA A 60 15.06 5.60 2.69
CA ALA A 60 15.97 4.50 2.42
C ALA A 60 15.67 3.77 1.12
N ASN A 61 14.56 4.10 0.45
CA ASN A 61 14.16 3.51 -0.82
C ASN A 61 13.93 1.99 -0.71
N VAL A 62 13.24 1.57 0.35
CA VAL A 62 13.00 0.16 0.65
C VAL A 62 11.51 -0.12 0.80
N SER A 63 11.15 -1.40 0.68
CA SER A 63 9.78 -1.87 0.83
C SER A 63 9.60 -2.57 2.17
N ASN A 64 8.34 -2.76 2.60
CA ASN A 64 8.00 -3.42 3.84
C ASN A 64 6.82 -4.39 3.60
N ALA A 65 6.85 -5.51 4.29
CA ALA A 65 5.77 -6.50 4.19
C ALA A 65 5.52 -7.12 5.57
N TYR A 66 4.25 -7.26 5.92
CA TYR A 66 3.85 -7.89 7.17
C TYR A 66 2.42 -8.38 7.07
N THR A 67 1.99 -9.18 8.04
CA THR A 67 0.60 -9.64 8.11
C THR A 67 -0.08 -9.05 9.32
N ILE A 68 -1.39 -8.87 9.21
CA ILE A 68 -2.26 -8.48 10.33
C ILE A 68 -3.45 -9.43 10.38
N LEU A 69 -4.06 -9.51 11.55
CA LEU A 69 -5.35 -10.16 11.72
C LEU A 69 -6.36 -9.07 12.05
N LYS A 70 -7.39 -8.94 11.23
CA LYS A 70 -8.41 -7.93 11.43
C LYS A 70 -9.78 -8.51 11.13
N LYS A 71 -10.69 -8.41 12.09
CA LYS A 71 -12.06 -8.95 11.99
C LYS A 71 -12.05 -10.43 11.56
N GLY A 72 -11.11 -11.22 12.12
CA GLY A 72 -11.00 -12.64 11.83
C GLY A 72 -10.38 -12.98 10.49
N LYS A 73 -9.90 -11.99 9.74
CA LYS A 73 -9.28 -12.20 8.43
C LYS A 73 -7.80 -11.86 8.47
N LYS A 74 -7.00 -12.76 7.92
CA LYS A 74 -5.55 -12.53 7.77
C LYS A 74 -5.30 -11.72 6.51
N LYS A 75 -4.53 -10.65 6.65
CA LYS A 75 -4.20 -9.76 5.53
C LYS A 75 -2.70 -9.64 5.41
N LEU A 76 -2.22 -9.68 4.17
CA LEU A 76 -0.86 -9.28 3.81
C LEU A 76 -0.87 -7.80 3.48
N ILE A 77 -0.03 -7.05 4.19
CA ILE A 77 0.19 -5.63 3.92
C ILE A 77 1.55 -5.52 3.25
N TYR A 78 1.57 -4.91 2.08
CA TYR A 78 2.81 -4.66 1.35
C TYR A 78 2.90 -3.18 1.03
N GLN A 79 3.99 -2.56 1.44
CA GLN A 79 4.22 -1.13 1.25
C GLN A 79 5.50 -0.97 0.44
N THR A 80 5.44 -0.17 -0.60
CA THR A 80 6.58 0.05 -1.48
C THR A 80 6.59 1.47 -2.03
N PRO A 81 7.76 2.08 -2.18
CA PRO A 81 7.86 3.34 -2.89
C PRO A 81 7.43 3.17 -4.35
N TRP A 82 6.90 4.23 -4.94
CA TRP A 82 6.66 4.29 -6.38
C TRP A 82 7.43 5.47 -6.98
N TYR A 83 7.66 5.40 -8.28
CA TYR A 83 8.53 6.33 -8.99
C TYR A 83 7.83 6.87 -10.22
N ASP A 84 8.08 8.13 -10.54
CA ASP A 84 7.57 8.76 -11.75
C ASP A 84 8.64 8.89 -12.84
N ASP A 85 9.81 8.28 -12.62
CA ASP A 85 10.89 8.21 -13.60
C ASP A 85 11.52 6.82 -13.65
N ASP A 86 12.28 6.53 -14.69
CA ASP A 86 12.92 5.24 -14.90
C ASP A 86 14.16 5.03 -14.02
N ALA A 87 14.74 6.11 -13.50
CA ALA A 87 15.95 6.02 -12.68
C ALA A 87 15.68 5.38 -11.31
N LYS A 88 14.46 5.53 -10.77
CA LYS A 88 14.02 4.93 -9.51
C LYS A 88 14.94 5.25 -8.34
N THR A 89 15.46 6.48 -8.31
CA THR A 89 16.39 6.90 -7.25
C THR A 89 15.69 7.72 -6.17
N THR A 90 14.65 8.48 -6.56
CA THR A 90 13.91 9.33 -5.64
C THR A 90 12.44 8.94 -5.68
N PRO A 91 11.88 8.37 -4.59
CA PRO A 91 10.47 8.01 -4.57
C PRO A 91 9.55 9.21 -4.77
N ALA A 92 8.51 9.02 -5.56
CA ALA A 92 7.43 9.99 -5.73
C ALA A 92 6.36 9.84 -4.64
N GLY A 93 6.36 8.71 -3.94
CA GLY A 93 5.44 8.43 -2.86
C GLY A 93 5.44 6.97 -2.48
N LEU A 94 4.38 6.54 -1.81
CA LEU A 94 4.21 5.18 -1.29
C LEU A 94 2.93 4.56 -1.85
N VAL A 95 3.01 3.26 -2.18
CA VAL A 95 1.83 2.45 -2.48
C VAL A 95 1.67 1.42 -1.38
N GLU A 96 0.46 1.28 -0.85
CA GLU A 96 0.12 0.22 0.09
C GLU A 96 -0.89 -0.73 -0.56
N PHE A 97 -0.56 -2.02 -0.52
CA PHE A 97 -1.47 -3.09 -0.90
C PHE A 97 -1.95 -3.80 0.37
N SER A 98 -3.26 -4.05 0.45
CA SER A 98 -3.84 -4.86 1.51
C SER A 98 -4.61 -6.00 0.87
N ILE A 99 -4.14 -7.23 1.11
CA ILE A 99 -4.62 -8.43 0.43
C ILE A 99 -5.10 -9.42 1.47
N ILE A 100 -6.37 -9.88 1.35
CA ILE A 100 -6.85 -10.96 2.20
C ILE A 100 -6.23 -12.25 1.70
N ILE A 101 -5.56 -12.98 2.60
CA ILE A 101 -4.90 -14.23 2.28
C ILE A 101 -5.48 -15.35 3.15
N PRO A 102 -5.38 -16.63 2.70
CA PRO A 102 -5.75 -17.76 3.55
C PRO A 102 -4.91 -17.77 4.81
N GLU A 103 -5.50 -18.15 5.94
CA GLU A 103 -4.77 -18.28 7.20
C GLU A 103 -3.63 -19.28 7.06
N ASP A 104 -3.89 -20.37 6.32
CA ASP A 104 -2.92 -21.44 6.05
C ASP A 104 -2.55 -21.40 4.57
N MET A 105 -1.74 -20.43 4.21
CA MET A 105 -1.40 -20.14 2.82
C MET A 105 -0.50 -21.22 2.24
N PRO A 106 -0.86 -21.85 1.09
CA PRO A 106 -0.01 -22.85 0.45
C PRO A 106 1.38 -22.29 0.12
N HIS A 107 2.38 -23.15 0.28
CA HIS A 107 3.76 -22.80 -0.05
C HIS A 107 4.35 -23.85 -0.97
N TYR A 108 5.02 -23.41 -2.02
CA TYR A 108 5.69 -24.26 -3.01
C TYR A 108 7.13 -23.84 -3.17
N ASP A 109 8.04 -24.75 -2.96
CA ASP A 109 9.44 -24.53 -3.28
C ASP A 109 9.64 -24.80 -4.78
N ARG A 110 10.07 -23.81 -5.52
CA ARG A 110 10.25 -23.92 -6.97
C ARG A 110 11.73 -24.00 -7.38
N GLY A 111 12.58 -24.34 -6.45
CA GLY A 111 14.00 -24.48 -6.68
C GLY A 111 14.77 -23.29 -6.20
#